data_622b17f6c880d2dee0c57c29c7bfea30
#
_entry.id   622b17f6c880d2dee0c57c29c7bfea30
#
_cell.length_a   1.000
_cell.length_b   1.000
_cell.length_c   1.000
_cell.angle_alpha   90.00
_cell.angle_beta   90.00
_cell.angle_gamma   90.00
#
_symmetry.space_group_name_H-M   'P 1'
#
loop_
_entity.id
_entity.type
_entity.pdbx_description
1 polymer ?
#
loop_
_entity_poly.entity_id
_entity_poly.type
_entity_poly.pdbx_seq_one_letter_code
_entity_poly.pdbx_strand_id
1 'polypeptide(L)'
;SSAASDVYKRQVLEDGTYEAEFKTDSGMFHVNEANDGKGVLTVKDGQMSIHISLTSKNIVNLFVGKAADAKKDGAELLQPTTDTVTYDDGTTEEVNGFDVPVKALDKDFDLALIGTKGKWYDHTVSVTTPVKVD
;
A
#
# COMPACT_ATOMS: atom_id res chain seq x y z
N SER A 1 -20.20 11.43 24.26
CA SER A 1 -18.88 10.89 24.07
C SER A 1 -17.84 11.90 24.46
N SER A 2 -16.74 11.42 24.82
CA SER A 2 -15.64 12.28 25.18
C SER A 2 -14.83 12.68 23.96
N ALA A 3 -14.07 13.76 24.11
CA ALA A 3 -13.13 14.16 23.10
C ALA A 3 -12.09 13.07 22.82
N ALA A 4 -11.76 12.26 23.82
CA ALA A 4 -10.82 11.16 23.63
C ALA A 4 -11.33 10.14 22.61
N SER A 5 -12.61 9.80 22.67
CA SER A 5 -13.19 8.93 21.66
C SER A 5 -13.12 9.53 20.28
N ASP A 6 -13.33 10.84 20.19
CA ASP A 6 -13.29 11.52 18.90
C ASP A 6 -11.89 11.53 18.32
N VAL A 7 -10.87 11.59 19.18
CA VAL A 7 -9.48 11.52 18.70
C VAL A 7 -9.22 10.20 17.98
N TYR A 8 -9.68 9.10 18.53
CA TYR A 8 -9.50 7.80 17.87
C TYR A 8 -10.37 7.68 16.62
N LYS A 9 -11.56 8.23 16.66
CA LYS A 9 -12.47 8.19 15.51
C LYS A 9 -11.93 8.93 14.30
N ARG A 10 -11.06 9.88 14.49
CA ARG A 10 -10.45 10.62 13.37
C ARG A 10 -9.60 9.72 12.49
N GLN A 11 -9.13 8.60 13.02
CA GLN A 11 -8.35 7.65 12.23
C GLN A 11 -9.23 6.68 11.46
N VAL A 12 -10.54 6.72 11.69
CA VAL A 12 -11.50 5.89 10.99
C VAL A 12 -12.22 6.78 9.99
N LEU A 13 -11.92 6.56 8.72
CA LEU A 13 -12.56 7.29 7.65
C LEU A 13 -13.94 6.71 7.37
N GLU A 14 -14.85 7.55 6.85
CA GLU A 14 -16.11 7.05 6.37
C GLU A 14 -15.91 6.20 5.11
N ASP A 15 -16.87 5.33 4.84
CA ASP A 15 -16.80 4.47 3.66
C ASP A 15 -16.69 5.30 2.40
N GLY A 16 -15.85 4.87 1.47
CA GLY A 16 -15.63 5.55 0.22
C GLY A 16 -14.26 5.28 -0.35
N THR A 17 -13.94 6.04 -1.39
CA THR A 17 -12.68 5.94 -2.10
C THR A 17 -11.88 7.22 -1.90
N TYR A 18 -10.60 7.07 -1.63
CA TYR A 18 -9.70 8.17 -1.33
C TYR A 18 -8.42 8.02 -2.14
N GLU A 19 -7.74 9.15 -2.39
CA GLU A 19 -6.33 9.12 -2.77
C GLU A 19 -5.50 9.40 -1.53
N ALA A 20 -4.50 8.57 -1.29
CA ALA A 20 -3.64 8.73 -0.12
C ALA A 20 -2.18 8.52 -0.50
N GLU A 21 -1.28 9.21 0.18
CA GLU A 21 0.15 9.04 -0.04
C GLU A 21 0.60 7.73 0.58
N PHE A 22 1.38 6.96 -0.20
CA PHE A 22 2.01 5.74 0.27
C PHE A 22 3.51 6.01 0.38
N LYS A 23 3.99 6.15 1.60
CA LYS A 23 5.38 6.49 1.86
C LYS A 23 6.18 5.25 2.20
N THR A 24 7.38 5.16 1.67
CA THR A 24 8.29 4.05 1.93
C THR A 24 9.59 4.56 2.54
N ASP A 25 10.28 3.68 3.27
CA ASP A 25 11.54 4.00 3.92
C ASP A 25 12.73 3.94 2.96
N SER A 26 12.52 3.50 1.74
CA SER A 26 13.61 3.23 0.81
C SER A 26 13.37 3.92 -0.54
N GLY A 27 14.38 4.60 -1.04
CA GLY A 27 14.34 5.14 -2.39
C GLY A 27 14.35 4.08 -3.48
N MET A 28 14.58 2.82 -3.12
CA MET A 28 14.56 1.70 -4.06
C MET A 28 13.19 1.04 -4.19
N PHE A 29 12.28 1.34 -3.27
CA PHE A 29 10.92 0.80 -3.29
C PHE A 29 9.98 1.90 -3.80
N HIS A 30 9.82 1.96 -5.11
CA HIS A 30 9.00 2.97 -5.76
C HIS A 30 7.58 2.45 -6.00
N VAL A 31 6.59 3.23 -5.60
CA VAL A 31 5.19 2.91 -5.84
C VAL A 31 4.47 4.13 -6.37
N ASN A 32 3.46 3.87 -7.20
CA ASN A 32 2.53 4.89 -7.69
C ASN A 32 3.21 6.10 -8.35
N GLU A 33 4.34 5.88 -9.02
CA GLU A 33 5.09 6.98 -9.62
C GLU A 33 4.28 7.75 -10.68
N ALA A 34 3.39 7.07 -11.38
CA ALA A 34 2.52 7.72 -12.35
C ALA A 34 1.46 8.62 -11.69
N ASN A 35 1.32 8.56 -10.37
CA ASN A 35 0.34 9.35 -9.61
C ASN A 35 0.99 10.02 -8.38
N ASP A 36 2.21 10.48 -8.52
CA ASP A 36 2.95 11.24 -7.50
C ASP A 36 3.01 10.53 -6.13
N GLY A 37 3.13 9.20 -6.15
CA GLY A 37 3.24 8.42 -4.93
C GLY A 37 1.91 8.15 -4.24
N LYS A 38 0.79 8.50 -4.86
CA LYS A 38 -0.54 8.33 -4.26
C LYS A 38 -1.21 7.06 -4.75
N GLY A 39 -1.71 6.27 -3.81
CA GLY A 39 -2.50 5.08 -4.12
C GLY A 39 -3.98 5.32 -3.90
N VAL A 40 -4.79 4.36 -4.31
CA VAL A 40 -6.23 4.39 -4.12
C VAL A 40 -6.57 3.66 -2.82
N LEU A 41 -7.04 4.42 -1.84
CA LEU A 41 -7.45 3.90 -0.54
C LEU A 41 -8.95 3.67 -0.55
N THR A 42 -9.36 2.44 -0.28
CA THR A 42 -10.78 2.10 -0.17
C THR A 42 -11.11 1.82 1.28
N VAL A 43 -12.19 2.43 1.76
CA VAL A 43 -12.70 2.20 3.11
C VAL A 43 -14.08 1.58 3.00
N LYS A 44 -14.27 0.44 3.64
CA LYS A 44 -15.55 -0.24 3.68
C LYS A 44 -15.73 -0.92 5.03
N ASP A 45 -16.84 -0.61 5.70
CA ASP A 45 -17.19 -1.19 7.00
C ASP A 45 -16.06 -1.01 8.03
N GLY A 46 -15.40 0.15 7.98
CA GLY A 46 -14.31 0.47 8.89
C GLY A 46 -12.98 -0.16 8.54
N GLN A 47 -12.92 -0.93 7.46
CA GLN A 47 -11.68 -1.56 7.03
C GLN A 47 -11.09 -0.79 5.84
N MET A 48 -9.78 -0.62 5.88
CA MET A 48 -9.07 0.14 4.85
C MET A 48 -8.12 -0.76 4.09
N SER A 49 -8.01 -0.53 2.78
CA SER A 49 -6.96 -1.11 1.95
C SER A 49 -6.51 -0.08 0.94
N ILE A 50 -5.24 -0.09 0.60
CA ILE A 50 -4.70 0.81 -0.41
C ILE A 50 -4.19 -0.01 -1.59
N HIS A 51 -4.58 0.40 -2.79
CA HIS A 51 -4.06 -0.20 -4.02
C HIS A 51 -2.85 0.58 -4.47
N ILE A 52 -1.72 -0.12 -4.58
CA ILE A 52 -0.47 0.48 -5.05
C ILE A 52 -0.06 -0.21 -6.34
N SER A 53 0.49 0.58 -7.26
CA SER A 53 1.09 0.09 -8.50
C SER A 53 2.59 0.28 -8.40
N LEU A 54 3.34 -0.75 -8.71
CA LEU A 54 4.80 -0.70 -8.67
C LEU A 54 5.34 -0.15 -9.99
N THR A 55 6.65 -0.17 -10.14
CA THR A 55 7.28 0.36 -11.36
C THR A 55 7.65 -0.74 -12.36
N SER A 56 7.39 -2.00 -12.00
CA SER A 56 7.74 -3.13 -12.84
C SER A 56 6.99 -4.38 -12.38
N LYS A 57 7.33 -5.51 -12.98
CA LYS A 57 6.82 -6.82 -12.55
C LYS A 57 7.84 -7.60 -11.74
N ASN A 58 8.89 -6.93 -11.26
CA ASN A 58 9.97 -7.60 -10.55
C ASN A 58 9.61 -8.02 -9.12
N ILE A 59 8.68 -7.31 -8.46
CA ILE A 59 8.23 -7.68 -7.12
C ILE A 59 6.98 -8.55 -7.29
N VAL A 60 7.07 -9.78 -6.80
CA VAL A 60 6.04 -10.79 -7.09
C VAL A 60 5.08 -11.05 -5.93
N ASN A 61 5.48 -10.73 -4.71
CA ASN A 61 4.60 -10.83 -3.54
C ASN A 61 4.98 -9.78 -2.50
N LEU A 62 4.00 -9.39 -1.70
CA LEU A 62 4.21 -8.57 -0.52
C LEU A 62 3.67 -9.31 0.70
N PHE A 63 4.16 -8.94 1.88
CA PHE A 63 3.69 -9.48 3.14
C PHE A 63 3.60 -8.34 4.15
N VAL A 64 2.45 -8.21 4.81
CA VAL A 64 2.27 -7.20 5.86
C VAL A 64 2.90 -7.75 7.13
N GLY A 65 4.13 -7.28 7.41
CA GLY A 65 4.95 -7.77 8.51
C GLY A 65 6.41 -7.84 8.08
N LYS A 66 7.20 -8.56 8.86
CA LYS A 66 8.63 -8.68 8.60
C LYS A 66 8.94 -9.87 7.70
N ALA A 67 10.06 -9.77 6.99
CA ALA A 67 10.51 -10.83 6.09
C ALA A 67 10.65 -12.18 6.80
N ALA A 68 11.11 -12.18 8.04
CA ALA A 68 11.26 -13.41 8.81
C ALA A 68 9.92 -14.13 8.98
N ASP A 69 8.84 -13.38 9.15
CA ASP A 69 7.49 -13.96 9.28
C ASP A 69 6.92 -14.38 7.94
N ALA A 70 7.29 -13.66 6.88
CA ALA A 70 6.85 -14.01 5.52
C ALA A 70 7.36 -15.37 5.08
N LYS A 71 8.51 -15.80 5.59
CA LYS A 71 9.12 -17.08 5.25
C LYS A 71 8.49 -18.28 5.96
N LYS A 72 7.63 -18.03 6.95
CA LYS A 72 7.03 -19.11 7.73
C LYS A 72 5.93 -19.81 6.95
N ASP A 73 5.73 -21.08 7.26
CA ASP A 73 4.62 -21.84 6.68
C ASP A 73 3.30 -21.18 7.09
N GLY A 74 2.39 -21.10 6.13
CA GLY A 74 1.08 -20.52 6.38
C GLY A 74 1.03 -19.00 6.34
N ALA A 75 2.14 -18.33 6.02
CA ALA A 75 2.13 -16.88 5.87
C ALA A 75 1.20 -16.47 4.72
N GLU A 76 0.37 -15.45 4.97
CA GLU A 76 -0.55 -14.94 3.96
C GLU A 76 0.16 -13.88 3.12
N LEU A 77 0.57 -14.27 1.92
CA LEU A 77 1.24 -13.36 1.00
C LEU A 77 0.22 -12.65 0.13
N LEU A 78 0.46 -11.35 -0.10
CA LEU A 78 -0.37 -10.59 -1.01
C LEU A 78 -0.01 -10.97 -2.44
N GLN A 79 -1.02 -11.21 -3.24
CA GLN A 79 -0.83 -11.61 -4.64
C GLN A 79 -0.90 -10.39 -5.55
N PRO A 80 -0.08 -10.34 -6.61
CA PRO A 80 -0.06 -9.18 -7.48
C PRO A 80 -1.26 -9.13 -8.41
N THR A 81 -1.67 -7.90 -8.72
CA THR A 81 -2.56 -7.62 -9.84
C THR A 81 -1.70 -7.13 -11.01
N THR A 82 -2.25 -7.18 -12.23
CA THR A 82 -1.60 -6.58 -13.37
C THR A 82 -2.24 -5.22 -13.61
N ASP A 83 -1.46 -4.18 -13.44
CA ASP A 83 -1.93 -2.81 -13.58
C ASP A 83 -1.33 -2.17 -14.82
N THR A 84 -2.13 -1.40 -15.54
CA THR A 84 -1.62 -0.55 -16.62
C THR A 84 -1.52 0.86 -16.09
N VAL A 85 -0.30 1.40 -16.05
CA VAL A 85 -0.07 2.77 -15.60
C VAL A 85 0.19 3.66 -16.81
N THR A 86 -0.32 4.89 -16.73
CA THR A 86 -0.13 5.88 -17.78
C THR A 86 0.68 7.04 -17.21
N TYR A 87 1.79 7.35 -17.88
CA TYR A 87 2.67 8.45 -17.46
C TYR A 87 2.27 9.75 -18.15
N ASP A 88 2.82 10.86 -17.64
CA ASP A 88 2.46 12.20 -18.12
C ASP A 88 2.75 12.40 -19.62
N ASP A 89 3.72 11.69 -20.17
CA ASP A 89 4.05 11.76 -21.59
C ASP A 89 3.12 10.91 -22.48
N GLY A 90 2.11 10.28 -21.88
CA GLY A 90 1.16 9.45 -22.60
C GLY A 90 1.56 8.00 -22.79
N THR A 91 2.76 7.62 -22.36
CA THR A 91 3.20 6.22 -22.45
C THR A 91 2.51 5.38 -21.38
N THR A 92 2.37 4.09 -21.66
CA THR A 92 1.76 3.13 -20.72
C THR A 92 2.72 1.99 -20.47
N GLU A 93 2.57 1.37 -19.29
CA GLU A 93 3.38 0.23 -18.90
C GLU A 93 2.55 -0.71 -18.05
N GLU A 94 2.72 -2.01 -18.25
CA GLU A 94 2.13 -3.01 -17.35
C GLU A 94 3.08 -3.28 -16.21
N VAL A 95 2.54 -3.20 -14.99
CA VAL A 95 3.31 -3.39 -13.76
C VAL A 95 2.50 -4.27 -12.81
N ASN A 96 3.15 -4.80 -11.79
CA ASN A 96 2.43 -5.47 -10.72
C ASN A 96 1.89 -4.44 -9.74
N GLY A 97 0.68 -4.69 -9.26
CA GLY A 97 0.07 -3.89 -8.22
C GLY A 97 -0.38 -4.78 -7.07
N PHE A 98 -0.71 -4.17 -5.94
CA PHE A 98 -1.13 -4.92 -4.76
C PHE A 98 -2.17 -4.13 -4.00
N ASP A 99 -3.12 -4.86 -3.39
CA ASP A 99 -4.05 -4.30 -2.42
C ASP A 99 -3.49 -4.57 -1.03
N VAL A 100 -3.09 -3.53 -0.34
CA VAL A 100 -2.42 -3.64 0.95
C VAL A 100 -3.40 -3.24 2.06
N PRO A 101 -3.71 -4.13 3.01
CA PRO A 101 -4.57 -3.75 4.14
C PRO A 101 -3.88 -2.71 5.01
N VAL A 102 -4.65 -1.70 5.43
CA VAL A 102 -4.16 -0.58 6.22
C VAL A 102 -4.90 -0.59 7.55
N LYS A 103 -4.18 -0.76 8.65
CA LYS A 103 -4.79 -0.78 9.97
C LYS A 103 -4.94 0.61 10.56
N ALA A 104 -4.03 1.52 10.24
CA ALA A 104 -4.06 2.88 10.77
C ALA A 104 -3.36 3.83 9.80
N LEU A 105 -3.85 5.07 9.77
CA LEU A 105 -3.25 6.15 8.98
C LEU A 105 -2.17 6.84 9.81
N ASP A 106 -1.20 7.46 9.12
CA ASP A 106 -0.14 8.24 9.73
C ASP A 106 0.68 7.43 10.75
N LYS A 107 0.78 6.13 10.49
CA LYS A 107 1.53 5.23 11.36
C LYS A 107 2.33 4.26 10.52
N ASP A 108 3.61 4.13 10.84
CA ASP A 108 4.49 3.20 10.14
C ASP A 108 4.10 1.76 10.41
N PHE A 109 4.19 0.94 9.39
CA PHE A 109 4.03 -0.50 9.54
C PHE A 109 5.01 -1.24 8.63
N ASP A 110 5.29 -2.49 8.99
CA ASP A 110 6.24 -3.30 8.24
C ASP A 110 5.58 -3.89 7.01
N LEU A 111 6.28 -3.83 5.88
CA LEU A 111 5.84 -4.44 4.63
C LEU A 111 7.04 -5.09 3.97
N ALA A 112 7.07 -6.41 3.98
CA ALA A 112 8.15 -7.17 3.35
C ALA A 112 7.82 -7.41 1.88
N LEU A 113 8.85 -7.47 1.05
CA LEU A 113 8.67 -7.75 -0.37
C LEU A 113 9.64 -8.83 -0.83
N ILE A 114 9.22 -9.59 -1.84
CA ILE A 114 10.05 -10.57 -2.51
C ILE A 114 9.97 -10.35 -4.01
N GLY A 115 11.13 -10.38 -4.65
CA GLY A 115 11.22 -10.23 -6.09
C GLY A 115 11.43 -11.55 -6.80
N THR A 116 11.68 -11.47 -8.12
CA THR A 116 11.89 -12.63 -8.96
C THR A 116 13.11 -13.47 -8.57
N LYS A 117 14.04 -12.86 -7.83
CA LYS A 117 15.23 -13.57 -7.35
C LYS A 117 14.97 -14.40 -6.08
N GLY A 118 13.78 -14.30 -5.51
CA GLY A 118 13.39 -15.11 -4.35
C GLY A 118 13.94 -14.66 -3.03
N LYS A 119 14.38 -13.41 -2.91
CA LYS A 119 14.93 -12.87 -1.66
C LYS A 119 13.95 -11.87 -1.05
N TRP A 120 13.67 -12.03 0.24
CA TRP A 120 12.80 -11.14 0.99
C TRP A 120 13.57 -9.92 1.52
N TYR A 121 12.91 -8.76 1.47
CA TYR A 121 13.45 -7.50 2.01
C TYR A 121 12.42 -6.89 2.95
N ASP A 122 12.89 -6.33 4.06
CA ASP A 122 12.05 -5.59 5.00
C ASP A 122 11.96 -4.13 4.59
N HIS A 123 10.74 -3.57 4.68
CA HIS A 123 10.52 -2.13 4.49
C HIS A 123 9.55 -1.64 5.53
N THR A 124 9.63 -0.34 5.82
CA THR A 124 8.69 0.35 6.68
C THR A 124 7.93 1.35 5.83
N VAL A 125 6.62 1.30 5.88
CA VAL A 125 5.76 2.13 5.03
C VAL A 125 4.67 2.78 5.86
N SER A 126 4.06 3.82 5.30
CA SER A 126 2.92 4.47 5.95
C SER A 126 1.96 5.02 4.90
N VAL A 127 0.70 5.17 5.30
CA VAL A 127 -0.34 5.76 4.47
C VAL A 127 -0.80 7.05 5.13
N THR A 128 -0.71 8.16 4.40
CA THR A 128 -0.98 9.48 4.95
C THR A 128 -1.83 10.31 3.99
N THR A 129 -2.38 11.39 4.51
CA THR A 129 -3.03 12.45 3.73
C THR A 129 -4.13 11.93 2.78
N PRO A 130 -5.12 11.18 3.30
CA PRO A 130 -6.21 10.71 2.44
C PRO A 130 -7.11 11.86 2.03
N VAL A 131 -7.46 11.90 0.74
CA VAL A 131 -8.38 12.88 0.17
C VAL A 131 -9.49 12.13 -0.53
N LYS A 132 -10.73 12.36 -0.12
CA LYS A 132 -11.88 11.66 -0.68
C LYS A 132 -12.08 12.05 -2.14
N VAL A 133 -12.32 11.06 -3.00
CA VAL A 133 -12.42 11.26 -4.44
C VAL A 133 -13.75 10.80 -5.05
N ASP A 134 -14.63 10.19 -4.26
CA ASP A 134 -15.93 9.76 -4.77
C ASP A 134 -17.11 10.49 -4.13
#